data_7489c4eaa2af7bdb9983d7c52e2ec1b8
#
_entry.id   7489c4eaa2af7bdb9983d7c52e2ec1b8
#
_cell.length_a   1.000
_cell.length_b   1.000
_cell.length_c   1.000
_cell.angle_alpha   90.00
_cell.angle_beta   90.00
_cell.angle_gamma   90.00
#
_symmetry.space_group_name_H-M   'P 1'
#
loop_
_entity.id
_entity.type
_entity.pdbx_description
1 polymer ?
#
loop_
_entity_poly.entity_id
_entity_poly.type
_entity_poly.pdbx_seq_one_letter_code
_entity_poly.pdbx_strand_id
1 'polypeptide(L)'
;MGQLILVVFAVLAVFAMSFLAAALQRLGSWNKTYDKLSKRYGGKSEGRLVRGFLFNRPSLAFDYGRTLCSIKNRKSFQFASRRSTEISMIWPDRKFRLEVSTSPTRSRRWGPSASKQVEMDDPQFQSDFYVASNQIHLARRLLNPGVQWQIEKIRRHMGNNELHFSISSGRLLIAKPGFIKGYQTLEDFVRFSLELFDQLMLVNVEGIEFVNADQASVLSDVKCPICSEEIMHEMVVCSRCKTPHCQDCWIYNGQCATFACSETRYSSATTNDTNDTDPRWR
;
A
#
# COMPACT_ATOMS: atom_id res chain seq x y z
N MET A 1 29.02 -2.58 -55.73
CA MET A 1 27.74 -2.38 -55.05
C MET A 1 27.31 -3.56 -54.17
N GLY A 2 27.46 -4.82 -54.61
CA GLY A 2 27.03 -6.00 -53.80
C GLY A 2 27.73 -6.16 -52.46
N GLN A 3 29.03 -5.86 -52.34
CA GLN A 3 29.76 -5.96 -51.08
C GLN A 3 29.28 -4.93 -50.03
N LEU A 4 28.92 -3.72 -50.43
CA LEU A 4 28.40 -2.68 -49.54
C LEU A 4 27.03 -3.09 -48.93
N ILE A 5 26.19 -3.69 -49.78
CA ILE A 5 24.86 -4.19 -49.35
C ILE A 5 25.03 -5.32 -48.34
N LEU A 6 25.95 -6.25 -48.53
CA LEU A 6 26.25 -7.34 -47.61
C LEU A 6 26.74 -6.84 -46.25
N VAL A 7 27.62 -5.83 -46.22
CA VAL A 7 28.12 -5.22 -44.98
C VAL A 7 26.98 -4.53 -44.21
N VAL A 8 26.12 -3.79 -44.92
CA VAL A 8 24.93 -3.15 -44.26
C VAL A 8 23.98 -4.19 -43.65
N PHE A 9 23.70 -5.28 -44.37
CA PHE A 9 22.87 -6.36 -43.82
C PHE A 9 23.52 -7.05 -42.60
N ALA A 10 24.82 -7.29 -42.61
CA ALA A 10 25.55 -7.86 -41.48
C ALA A 10 25.48 -6.94 -40.26
N VAL A 11 25.69 -5.63 -40.42
CA VAL A 11 25.60 -4.65 -39.34
C VAL A 11 24.16 -4.60 -38.75
N LEU A 12 23.13 -4.56 -39.61
CA LEU A 12 21.72 -4.58 -39.15
C LEU A 12 21.37 -5.87 -38.41
N ALA A 13 21.88 -7.02 -38.87
CA ALA A 13 21.68 -8.30 -38.21
C ALA A 13 22.34 -8.32 -36.82
N VAL A 14 23.56 -7.79 -36.67
CA VAL A 14 24.22 -7.68 -35.35
C VAL A 14 23.45 -6.76 -34.42
N PHE A 15 22.96 -5.61 -34.88
CA PHE A 15 22.13 -4.72 -34.09
C PHE A 15 20.81 -5.38 -33.66
N ALA A 16 20.12 -6.08 -34.57
CA ALA A 16 18.89 -6.80 -34.28
C ALA A 16 19.13 -7.92 -33.26
N MET A 17 20.20 -8.69 -33.39
CA MET A 17 20.57 -9.73 -32.41
C MET A 17 20.92 -9.15 -31.04
N SER A 18 21.68 -8.05 -31.00
CA SER A 18 22.00 -7.37 -29.74
C SER A 18 20.77 -6.82 -29.05
N PHE A 19 19.85 -6.24 -29.80
CA PHE A 19 18.57 -5.75 -29.27
C PHE A 19 17.70 -6.89 -28.76
N LEU A 20 17.64 -8.02 -29.49
CA LEU A 20 16.90 -9.21 -29.07
C LEU A 20 17.48 -9.82 -27.78
N ALA A 21 18.81 -9.94 -27.70
CA ALA A 21 19.51 -10.43 -26.52
C ALA A 21 19.24 -9.56 -25.29
N ALA A 22 19.31 -8.22 -25.42
CA ALA A 22 18.98 -7.29 -24.34
C ALA A 22 17.50 -7.37 -23.91
N ALA A 23 16.58 -7.56 -24.86
CA ALA A 23 15.18 -7.77 -24.58
C ALA A 23 14.92 -9.07 -23.81
N LEU A 24 15.55 -10.16 -24.19
CA LEU A 24 15.45 -11.46 -23.51
C LEU A 24 16.04 -11.43 -22.10
N GLN A 25 17.17 -10.75 -21.90
CA GLN A 25 17.77 -10.57 -20.57
C GLN A 25 16.83 -9.77 -19.64
N ARG A 26 16.20 -8.69 -20.14
CA ARG A 26 15.23 -7.89 -19.36
C ARG A 26 14.01 -8.70 -18.96
N LEU A 27 13.47 -9.53 -19.87
CA LEU A 27 12.35 -10.41 -19.59
C LEU A 27 12.73 -11.50 -18.56
N GLY A 28 13.93 -12.08 -18.67
CA GLY A 28 14.44 -13.06 -17.72
C GLY A 28 14.56 -12.50 -16.30
N SER A 29 14.99 -11.25 -16.14
CA SER A 29 15.08 -10.61 -14.82
C SER A 29 13.72 -10.36 -14.17
N TRP A 30 12.72 -10.00 -14.96
CA TRP A 30 11.34 -9.79 -14.45
C TRP A 30 10.70 -11.09 -14.03
N ASN A 31 10.84 -12.16 -14.82
CA ASN A 31 10.32 -13.47 -14.44
C ASN A 31 10.92 -13.95 -13.12
N LYS A 32 12.24 -13.79 -12.94
CA LYS A 32 12.90 -14.13 -11.66
C LYS A 32 12.36 -13.35 -10.46
N THR A 33 12.01 -12.07 -10.65
CA THR A 33 11.41 -11.24 -9.60
C THR A 33 10.02 -11.76 -9.21
N TYR A 34 9.17 -12.03 -10.18
CA TYR A 34 7.83 -12.56 -9.94
C TYR A 34 7.84 -14.00 -9.40
N ASP A 35 8.80 -14.83 -9.81
CA ASP A 35 9.00 -16.19 -9.27
C ASP A 35 9.44 -16.17 -7.80
N LYS A 36 10.32 -15.23 -7.42
CA LYS A 36 10.67 -15.04 -6.01
C LYS A 36 9.48 -14.60 -5.17
N LEU A 37 8.67 -13.67 -5.68
CA LEU A 37 7.44 -13.24 -5.02
C LEU A 37 6.42 -14.38 -4.90
N SER A 38 6.24 -15.18 -5.95
CA SER A 38 5.32 -16.32 -5.90
C SER A 38 5.72 -17.35 -4.85
N LYS A 39 7.03 -17.58 -4.66
CA LYS A 39 7.54 -18.44 -3.58
C LYS A 39 7.26 -17.86 -2.20
N ARG A 40 7.33 -16.53 -2.03
CA ARG A 40 7.10 -15.88 -0.74
C ARG A 40 5.62 -15.84 -0.35
N TYR A 41 4.73 -15.56 -1.31
CA TYR A 41 3.30 -15.39 -1.07
C TYR A 41 2.45 -16.62 -1.44
N GLY A 42 3.07 -17.70 -1.92
CA GLY A 42 2.35 -18.94 -2.27
C GLY A 42 1.51 -18.86 -3.54
N GLY A 43 1.77 -17.87 -4.40
CA GLY A 43 0.94 -17.59 -5.56
C GLY A 43 1.44 -18.25 -6.85
N LYS A 44 0.63 -18.09 -7.91
CA LYS A 44 0.98 -18.51 -9.27
C LYS A 44 1.46 -17.32 -10.07
N SER A 45 2.72 -17.36 -10.54
CA SER A 45 3.23 -16.37 -11.49
C SER A 45 2.85 -16.79 -12.92
N GLU A 46 2.20 -15.87 -13.64
CA GLU A 46 1.90 -16.02 -15.07
C GLU A 46 2.82 -15.08 -15.85
N GLY A 47 3.63 -15.60 -16.73
CA GLY A 47 4.58 -14.82 -17.52
C GLY A 47 5.40 -15.69 -18.45
N ARG A 48 4.76 -16.68 -19.10
CA ARG A 48 5.42 -17.53 -20.09
C ARG A 48 5.49 -16.84 -21.44
N LEU A 49 6.62 -17.03 -22.12
CA LEU A 49 6.74 -16.94 -23.56
C LEU A 49 5.68 -17.86 -24.20
N VAL A 50 4.54 -17.29 -24.55
CA VAL A 50 3.59 -18.01 -25.38
C VAL A 50 4.19 -18.07 -26.79
N ARG A 51 4.24 -19.26 -27.39
CA ARG A 51 4.67 -19.47 -28.77
C ARG A 51 3.99 -18.46 -29.70
N GLY A 52 4.77 -17.52 -30.22
CA GLY A 52 4.31 -16.49 -31.15
C GLY A 52 4.24 -15.10 -30.52
N PHE A 53 5.26 -14.29 -30.74
CA PHE A 53 5.41 -12.83 -30.74
C PHE A 53 4.63 -11.92 -29.76
N LEU A 54 3.78 -12.43 -28.88
CA LEU A 54 3.08 -11.65 -27.86
C LEU A 54 3.71 -11.92 -26.48
N PHE A 55 4.61 -11.05 -26.08
CA PHE A 55 5.18 -11.05 -24.72
C PHE A 55 4.08 -10.70 -23.70
N ASN A 56 3.51 -11.70 -23.06
CA ASN A 56 2.66 -11.47 -21.90
C ASN A 56 3.56 -10.94 -20.75
N ARG A 57 3.16 -9.81 -20.18
CA ARG A 57 3.85 -9.22 -19.05
C ARG A 57 3.66 -10.11 -17.83
N PRO A 58 4.71 -10.26 -17.00
CA PRO A 58 4.57 -11.09 -15.82
C PRO A 58 3.47 -10.54 -14.91
N SER A 59 2.67 -11.43 -14.40
CA SER A 59 1.64 -11.19 -13.39
C SER A 59 1.76 -12.23 -12.28
N LEU A 60 1.29 -11.89 -11.09
CA LEU A 60 1.24 -12.79 -9.95
C LEU A 60 -0.16 -12.72 -9.35
N ALA A 61 -0.73 -13.88 -9.06
CA ALA A 61 -1.95 -13.99 -8.27
C ALA A 61 -1.69 -14.88 -7.07
N PHE A 62 -2.14 -14.48 -5.90
CA PHE A 62 -2.00 -15.22 -4.65
C PHE A 62 -3.15 -14.92 -3.69
N ASP A 63 -3.41 -15.85 -2.79
CA ASP A 63 -4.40 -15.68 -1.76
C ASP A 63 -3.79 -14.98 -0.55
N TYR A 64 -4.49 -13.97 -0.02
CA TYR A 64 -4.12 -13.25 1.19
C TYR A 64 -5.32 -13.24 2.15
N GLY A 65 -5.25 -14.05 3.19
CA GLY A 65 -6.39 -14.32 4.04
C GLY A 65 -7.57 -14.86 3.24
N ARG A 66 -8.67 -14.09 3.19
CA ARG A 66 -9.88 -14.45 2.42
C ARG A 66 -10.01 -13.69 1.10
N THR A 67 -8.99 -12.95 0.68
CA THR A 67 -9.02 -12.16 -0.54
C THR A 67 -8.01 -12.64 -1.57
N LEU A 68 -8.37 -12.56 -2.83
CA LEU A 68 -7.47 -12.82 -3.95
C LEU A 68 -6.74 -11.52 -4.32
N CYS A 69 -5.41 -11.56 -4.21
CA CYS A 69 -4.52 -10.49 -4.63
C CYS A 69 -3.98 -10.75 -6.04
N SER A 70 -3.89 -9.71 -6.85
CA SER A 70 -3.31 -9.82 -8.19
C SER A 70 -2.41 -8.63 -8.48
N ILE A 71 -1.14 -8.94 -8.85
CA ILE A 71 -0.14 -7.95 -9.25
C ILE A 71 0.05 -8.03 -10.75
N LYS A 72 -0.06 -6.89 -11.43
CA LYS A 72 0.05 -6.82 -12.90
C LYS A 72 0.79 -5.57 -13.35
N ASN A 73 1.56 -5.71 -14.42
CA ASN A 73 2.12 -4.58 -15.14
C ASN A 73 1.20 -4.22 -16.30
N ARG A 74 0.64 -3.01 -16.31
CA ARG A 74 -0.31 -2.57 -17.33
C ARG A 74 0.16 -1.33 -18.09
N LYS A 75 -0.38 -1.15 -19.30
CA LYS A 75 -0.45 0.17 -19.91
C LYS A 75 -1.59 0.92 -19.21
N SER A 76 -1.27 2.03 -18.59
CA SER A 76 -2.26 2.86 -17.88
C SER A 76 -2.26 4.26 -18.46
N PHE A 77 -3.44 4.82 -18.63
CA PHE A 77 -3.60 6.23 -19.02
C PHE A 77 -3.65 7.16 -17.79
N GLN A 78 -3.60 6.61 -16.58
CA GLN A 78 -3.63 7.35 -15.32
C GLN A 78 -2.33 8.11 -15.05
N PHE A 79 -1.21 7.64 -15.60
CA PHE A 79 0.12 8.23 -15.40
C PHE A 79 0.72 8.78 -16.69
N ALA A 80 1.60 9.78 -16.56
CA ALA A 80 2.35 10.33 -17.68
C ALA A 80 3.18 9.27 -18.41
N SER A 81 3.74 8.32 -17.66
CA SER A 81 4.53 7.21 -18.19
C SER A 81 3.74 6.25 -19.05
N ARG A 82 2.41 6.33 -19.06
CA ARG A 82 1.47 5.37 -19.69
C ARG A 82 1.73 3.90 -19.31
N ARG A 83 2.42 3.66 -18.19
CA ARG A 83 2.78 2.34 -17.67
C ARG A 83 2.56 2.36 -16.17
N SER A 84 2.10 1.25 -15.62
CA SER A 84 1.90 1.10 -14.17
C SER A 84 2.20 -0.31 -13.71
N THR A 85 2.64 -0.43 -12.47
CA THR A 85 2.56 -1.64 -11.67
C THR A 85 1.36 -1.50 -10.76
N GLU A 86 0.45 -2.45 -10.83
CA GLU A 86 -0.84 -2.44 -10.15
C GLU A 86 -0.95 -3.66 -9.24
N ILE A 87 -1.43 -3.45 -8.02
CA ILE A 87 -1.94 -4.50 -7.15
C ILE A 87 -3.44 -4.31 -6.96
N SER A 88 -4.20 -5.38 -7.09
CA SER A 88 -5.63 -5.36 -6.86
C SER A 88 -6.08 -6.45 -5.92
N MET A 89 -7.04 -6.14 -5.04
CA MET A 89 -7.61 -7.01 -4.03
C MET A 89 -9.14 -6.94 -4.10
N ILE A 90 -9.83 -7.99 -3.68
CA ILE A 90 -11.29 -7.99 -3.64
C ILE A 90 -11.73 -7.09 -2.48
N TRP A 91 -12.69 -6.20 -2.75
CA TRP A 91 -13.34 -5.33 -1.78
C TRP A 91 -14.79 -5.80 -1.56
N PRO A 92 -15.27 -5.91 -0.31
CA PRO A 92 -16.59 -6.51 -0.03
C PRO A 92 -17.75 -5.71 -0.61
N ASP A 93 -17.70 -4.37 -0.53
CA ASP A 93 -18.78 -3.52 -1.04
C ASP A 93 -18.59 -3.18 -2.51
N ARG A 94 -19.49 -3.66 -3.37
CA ARG A 94 -19.47 -3.38 -4.81
C ARG A 94 -20.03 -2.01 -5.19
N LYS A 95 -20.80 -1.39 -4.30
CA LYS A 95 -21.44 -0.09 -4.54
C LYS A 95 -20.58 1.08 -4.12
N PHE A 96 -19.69 0.87 -3.16
CA PHE A 96 -18.78 1.89 -2.69
C PHE A 96 -17.74 2.25 -3.77
N ARG A 97 -17.51 3.56 -3.92
CA ARG A 97 -16.51 4.11 -4.83
C ARG A 97 -15.69 5.16 -4.09
N LEU A 98 -14.39 4.99 -4.14
CA LEU A 98 -13.40 5.92 -3.61
C LEU A 98 -12.26 6.02 -4.61
N GLU A 99 -11.79 7.22 -4.84
CA GLU A 99 -10.61 7.51 -5.64
C GLU A 99 -9.72 8.49 -4.88
N VAL A 100 -8.43 8.16 -4.79
CA VAL A 100 -7.37 8.99 -4.23
C VAL A 100 -6.24 9.03 -5.25
N SER A 101 -5.89 10.19 -5.76
CA SER A 101 -4.85 10.33 -6.77
C SER A 101 -4.06 11.61 -6.61
N THR A 102 -2.77 11.57 -6.95
CA THR A 102 -1.88 12.74 -6.93
C THR A 102 -2.07 13.67 -8.14
N SER A 103 -2.93 13.32 -9.10
CA SER A 103 -3.16 14.10 -10.32
C SER A 103 -4.66 14.25 -10.61
N PRO A 104 -5.25 15.43 -10.34
CA PRO A 104 -6.69 15.65 -10.53
C PRO A 104 -7.12 15.67 -12.00
N THR A 105 -6.21 15.96 -12.92
CA THR A 105 -6.53 16.12 -14.36
C THR A 105 -6.89 14.81 -15.07
N ARG A 106 -6.60 13.66 -14.47
CA ARG A 106 -6.85 12.33 -15.07
C ARG A 106 -8.04 11.61 -14.47
N SER A 107 -8.44 11.96 -13.26
CA SER A 107 -9.63 11.44 -12.58
C SER A 107 -10.91 11.71 -13.37
N ARG A 108 -11.03 12.88 -14.02
CA ARG A 108 -12.21 13.27 -14.83
C ARG A 108 -12.51 12.38 -16.03
N ARG A 109 -11.62 11.46 -16.43
CA ARG A 109 -11.82 10.57 -17.59
C ARG A 109 -12.63 9.30 -17.28
N TRP A 110 -12.97 9.05 -16.02
CA TRP A 110 -13.74 7.84 -15.63
C TRP A 110 -15.26 8.03 -15.67
N GLY A 111 -15.73 8.93 -16.52
CA GLY A 111 -17.17 9.14 -16.81
C GLY A 111 -17.87 10.04 -15.79
N PRO A 112 -19.09 10.49 -16.07
CA PRO A 112 -19.93 11.27 -15.16
C PRO A 112 -20.44 10.37 -14.04
N SER A 113 -19.56 9.84 -13.26
CA SER A 113 -19.89 8.97 -12.13
C SER A 113 -20.26 9.89 -10.96
N ALA A 114 -21.30 9.55 -10.24
CA ALA A 114 -21.88 10.22 -9.10
C ALA A 114 -20.94 10.44 -7.89
N SER A 115 -19.62 10.42 -8.11
CA SER A 115 -18.61 10.67 -7.08
C SER A 115 -18.38 12.18 -6.94
N LYS A 116 -18.46 12.65 -5.70
CA LYS A 116 -18.20 14.05 -5.33
C LYS A 116 -16.81 14.17 -4.76
N GLN A 117 -16.17 15.33 -4.93
CA GLN A 117 -14.92 15.63 -4.24
C GLN A 117 -15.16 15.59 -2.74
N VAL A 118 -14.23 14.98 -2.03
CA VAL A 118 -14.23 14.86 -0.56
C VAL A 118 -13.17 15.82 -0.03
N GLU A 119 -13.58 16.73 0.82
CA GLU A 119 -12.66 17.57 1.59
C GLU A 119 -12.16 16.80 2.79
N MET A 120 -10.85 16.77 2.96
CA MET A 120 -10.16 16.09 4.04
C MET A 120 -9.76 17.09 5.13
N ASP A 121 -9.75 16.64 6.38
CA ASP A 121 -9.40 17.51 7.52
C ASP A 121 -7.89 17.81 7.58
N ASP A 122 -7.05 16.95 7.03
CA ASP A 122 -5.61 17.17 6.92
C ASP A 122 -5.31 18.04 5.68
N PRO A 123 -4.84 19.32 5.87
CA PRO A 123 -4.53 20.23 4.77
C PRO A 123 -3.39 19.71 3.87
N GLN A 124 -2.40 19.00 4.44
CA GLN A 124 -1.29 18.47 3.67
C GLN A 124 -1.76 17.33 2.76
N PHE A 125 -2.56 16.41 3.29
CA PHE A 125 -3.14 15.34 2.49
C PHE A 125 -4.07 15.90 1.39
N GLN A 126 -4.87 16.92 1.73
CA GLN A 126 -5.76 17.61 0.79
C GLN A 126 -4.98 18.30 -0.34
N SER A 127 -3.79 18.86 -0.06
CA SER A 127 -2.94 19.50 -1.09
C SER A 127 -2.25 18.49 -2.01
N ASP A 128 -1.89 17.33 -1.47
CA ASP A 128 -1.13 16.30 -2.18
C ASP A 128 -2.02 15.34 -2.98
N PHE A 129 -3.29 15.19 -2.56
CA PHE A 129 -4.20 14.22 -3.16
C PHE A 129 -5.56 14.84 -3.54
N TYR A 130 -6.01 14.44 -4.71
CA TYR A 130 -7.42 14.59 -5.08
C TYR A 130 -8.18 13.37 -4.55
N VAL A 131 -9.23 13.62 -3.78
CA VAL A 131 -10.11 12.58 -3.20
C VAL A 131 -11.53 12.76 -3.73
N ALA A 132 -12.12 11.68 -4.23
CA ALA A 132 -13.52 11.66 -4.67
C ALA A 132 -14.22 10.37 -4.23
N SER A 133 -15.50 10.47 -3.84
CA SER A 133 -16.30 9.33 -3.42
C SER A 133 -17.79 9.54 -3.70
N ASN A 134 -18.52 8.43 -3.82
CA ASN A 134 -19.97 8.43 -3.84
C ASN A 134 -20.59 8.41 -2.43
N GLN A 135 -19.78 8.16 -1.40
CA GLN A 135 -20.20 8.14 0.03
C GLN A 135 -19.17 8.92 0.86
N ILE A 136 -19.39 10.24 1.02
CA ILE A 136 -18.41 11.16 1.63
C ILE A 136 -18.08 10.76 3.07
N HIS A 137 -19.08 10.44 3.89
CA HIS A 137 -18.88 10.09 5.31
C HIS A 137 -18.06 8.79 5.46
N LEU A 138 -18.35 7.77 4.64
CA LEU A 138 -17.56 6.53 4.65
C LEU A 138 -16.13 6.77 4.16
N ALA A 139 -15.95 7.62 3.14
CA ALA A 139 -14.63 7.97 2.63
C ALA A 139 -13.76 8.67 3.69
N ARG A 140 -14.32 9.66 4.42
CA ARG A 140 -13.61 10.34 5.52
C ARG A 140 -13.22 9.37 6.63
N ARG A 141 -14.15 8.49 7.04
CA ARG A 141 -13.87 7.47 8.06
C ARG A 141 -12.77 6.49 7.62
N LEU A 142 -12.82 6.01 6.37
CA LEU A 142 -11.80 5.09 5.83
C LEU A 142 -10.44 5.76 5.69
N LEU A 143 -10.42 7.04 5.29
CA LEU A 143 -9.19 7.81 5.12
C LEU A 143 -8.80 8.52 6.44
N ASN A 144 -8.82 7.80 7.55
CA ASN A 144 -8.32 8.30 8.83
C ASN A 144 -6.78 8.56 8.77
N PRO A 145 -6.19 9.26 9.76
CA PRO A 145 -4.77 9.64 9.73
C PRO A 145 -3.82 8.47 9.52
N GLY A 146 -4.08 7.30 10.08
CA GLY A 146 -3.25 6.12 9.90
C GLY A 146 -3.26 5.61 8.45
N VAL A 147 -4.44 5.57 7.83
CA VAL A 147 -4.60 5.20 6.41
C VAL A 147 -3.96 6.24 5.50
N GLN A 148 -4.11 7.54 5.79
CA GLN A 148 -3.44 8.61 5.06
C GLN A 148 -1.92 8.47 5.10
N TRP A 149 -1.35 8.19 6.29
CA TRP A 149 0.07 7.94 6.45
C TRP A 149 0.54 6.73 5.62
N GLN A 150 -0.23 5.64 5.60
CA GLN A 150 0.11 4.46 4.81
C GLN A 150 0.03 4.73 3.30
N ILE A 151 -0.95 5.52 2.83
CA ILE A 151 -1.05 5.98 1.45
C ILE A 151 0.18 6.83 1.09
N GLU A 152 0.59 7.75 1.97
CA GLU A 152 1.76 8.59 1.78
C GLU A 152 3.06 7.78 1.74
N LYS A 153 3.19 6.76 2.59
CA LYS A 153 4.32 5.81 2.59
C LYS A 153 4.43 5.10 1.24
N ILE A 154 3.31 4.65 0.66
CA ILE A 154 3.28 4.05 -0.69
C ILE A 154 3.63 5.10 -1.75
N ARG A 155 3.12 6.34 -1.63
CA ARG A 155 3.41 7.44 -2.55
C ARG A 155 4.91 7.72 -2.66
N ARG A 156 5.58 7.85 -1.52
CA ARG A 156 7.03 8.15 -1.46
C ARG A 156 7.91 6.97 -1.87
N HIS A 157 7.36 5.77 -1.80
CA HIS A 157 8.12 4.59 -2.20
C HIS A 157 8.55 4.68 -3.67
N MET A 158 9.82 4.37 -3.98
CA MET A 158 10.46 4.42 -5.31
C MET A 158 10.87 5.81 -5.82
N GLY A 159 10.91 6.85 -4.99
CA GLY A 159 11.33 8.19 -5.40
C GLY A 159 10.42 8.87 -6.43
N ASN A 160 9.25 8.29 -6.69
CA ASN A 160 8.22 8.83 -7.56
C ASN A 160 6.98 9.16 -6.72
N ASN A 161 6.60 10.43 -6.70
CA ASN A 161 5.51 10.94 -5.88
C ASN A 161 4.11 10.77 -6.51
N GLU A 162 3.97 10.02 -7.61
CA GLU A 162 2.67 9.74 -8.19
C GLU A 162 2.09 8.44 -7.61
N LEU A 163 0.80 8.46 -7.29
CA LEU A 163 0.02 7.33 -6.80
C LEU A 163 -1.41 7.43 -7.32
N HIS A 164 -2.00 6.28 -7.65
CA HIS A 164 -3.43 6.14 -7.82
C HIS A 164 -3.93 5.00 -6.95
N PHE A 165 -4.89 5.30 -6.09
CA PHE A 165 -5.59 4.35 -5.24
C PHE A 165 -7.08 4.48 -5.51
N SER A 166 -7.78 3.35 -5.68
CA SER A 166 -9.22 3.38 -5.90
C SER A 166 -9.92 2.14 -5.37
N ILE A 167 -11.14 2.33 -4.91
CA ILE A 167 -12.10 1.28 -4.59
C ILE A 167 -13.29 1.44 -5.54
N SER A 168 -13.58 0.43 -6.34
CA SER A 168 -14.73 0.46 -7.24
C SER A 168 -15.12 -0.94 -7.69
N SER A 169 -16.43 -1.16 -7.87
CA SER A 169 -16.97 -2.43 -8.41
C SER A 169 -16.48 -3.68 -7.64
N GLY A 170 -16.34 -3.57 -6.32
CA GLY A 170 -15.90 -4.69 -5.46
C GLY A 170 -14.41 -4.99 -5.59
N ARG A 171 -13.60 -4.00 -5.98
CA ARG A 171 -12.16 -4.13 -6.09
C ARG A 171 -11.45 -2.91 -5.54
N LEU A 172 -10.44 -3.15 -4.74
CA LEU A 172 -9.42 -2.17 -4.35
C LEU A 172 -8.27 -2.29 -5.35
N LEU A 173 -7.78 -1.16 -5.83
CA LEU A 173 -6.66 -1.04 -6.78
C LEU A 173 -5.66 0.00 -6.26
N ILE A 174 -4.39 -0.37 -6.20
CA ILE A 174 -3.28 0.55 -5.94
C ILE A 174 -2.34 0.47 -7.12
N ALA A 175 -2.01 1.61 -7.71
CA ALA A 175 -1.16 1.70 -8.89
C ALA A 175 -0.06 2.74 -8.72
N LYS A 176 1.16 2.34 -9.07
CA LYS A 176 2.34 3.22 -9.17
C LYS A 176 2.75 3.36 -10.63
N PRO A 177 3.22 4.55 -11.06
CA PRO A 177 3.72 4.74 -12.42
C PRO A 177 4.99 3.93 -12.66
N GLY A 178 5.13 3.48 -13.90
CA GLY A 178 6.26 2.67 -14.32
C GLY A 178 6.12 1.18 -13.98
N PHE A 179 7.12 0.41 -14.41
CA PHE A 179 7.22 -1.01 -14.08
C PHE A 179 8.28 -1.21 -13.02
N ILE A 180 7.89 -1.74 -11.87
CA ILE A 180 8.79 -2.06 -10.77
C ILE A 180 9.60 -3.29 -11.16
N LYS A 181 10.92 -3.15 -11.25
CA LYS A 181 11.81 -4.21 -11.75
C LYS A 181 12.58 -4.94 -10.65
N GLY A 182 12.91 -4.23 -9.56
CA GLY A 182 13.66 -4.78 -8.44
C GLY A 182 12.80 -5.66 -7.54
N TYR A 183 13.33 -6.81 -7.09
CA TYR A 183 12.61 -7.72 -6.19
C TYR A 183 12.24 -7.01 -4.88
N GLN A 184 13.21 -6.39 -4.20
CA GLN A 184 12.99 -5.72 -2.93
C GLN A 184 11.97 -4.60 -3.05
N THR A 185 12.11 -3.76 -4.07
CA THR A 185 11.19 -2.64 -4.32
C THR A 185 9.76 -3.11 -4.62
N LEU A 186 9.62 -4.21 -5.39
CA LEU A 186 8.31 -4.78 -5.69
C LEU A 186 7.70 -5.45 -4.45
N GLU A 187 8.51 -6.12 -3.66
CA GLU A 187 8.11 -6.77 -2.41
C GLU A 187 7.64 -5.72 -1.39
N ASP A 188 8.38 -4.62 -1.21
CA ASP A 188 7.99 -3.52 -0.34
C ASP A 188 6.67 -2.88 -0.80
N PHE A 189 6.49 -2.67 -2.11
CA PHE A 189 5.23 -2.18 -2.67
C PHE A 189 4.06 -3.11 -2.34
N VAL A 190 4.25 -4.42 -2.50
CA VAL A 190 3.23 -5.42 -2.16
C VAL A 190 2.92 -5.38 -0.67
N ARG A 191 3.93 -5.43 0.19
CA ARG A 191 3.78 -5.41 1.64
C ARG A 191 3.03 -4.15 2.13
N PHE A 192 3.43 -2.97 1.67
CA PHE A 192 2.74 -1.72 2.03
C PHE A 192 1.30 -1.67 1.53
N SER A 193 1.03 -2.27 0.37
CA SER A 193 -0.33 -2.37 -0.18
C SER A 193 -1.21 -3.31 0.61
N LEU A 194 -0.66 -4.43 1.11
CA LEU A 194 -1.37 -5.36 1.98
C LEU A 194 -1.63 -4.73 3.37
N GLU A 195 -0.65 -4.02 3.94
CA GLU A 195 -0.80 -3.26 5.19
C GLU A 195 -1.94 -2.21 5.06
N LEU A 196 -2.00 -1.49 3.93
CA LEU A 196 -3.09 -0.54 3.65
C LEU A 196 -4.45 -1.26 3.54
N PHE A 197 -4.50 -2.39 2.86
CA PHE A 197 -5.72 -3.18 2.74
C PHE A 197 -6.23 -3.64 4.11
N ASP A 198 -5.35 -4.15 4.98
CA ASP A 198 -5.71 -4.61 6.32
C ASP A 198 -6.27 -3.46 7.17
N GLN A 199 -5.63 -2.29 7.15
CA GLN A 199 -6.13 -1.10 7.85
C GLN A 199 -7.51 -0.68 7.35
N LEU A 200 -7.71 -0.63 6.03
CA LEU A 200 -9.01 -0.28 5.44
C LEU A 200 -10.09 -1.30 5.79
N MET A 201 -9.77 -2.60 5.82
CA MET A 201 -10.70 -3.66 6.20
C MET A 201 -11.11 -3.56 7.68
N LEU A 202 -10.17 -3.28 8.57
CA LEU A 202 -10.46 -3.08 10.00
C LEU A 202 -11.41 -1.89 10.21
N VAL A 203 -11.14 -0.75 9.57
CA VAL A 203 -12.05 0.42 9.63
C VAL A 203 -13.42 0.11 9.06
N ASN A 204 -13.48 -0.64 7.95
CA ASN A 204 -14.73 -0.92 7.27
C ASN A 204 -15.61 -1.93 8.01
N VAL A 205 -15.02 -2.96 8.62
CA VAL A 205 -15.74 -4.07 9.26
C VAL A 205 -15.99 -3.80 10.75
N GLU A 206 -14.96 -3.30 11.45
CA GLU A 206 -14.97 -3.19 12.92
C GLU A 206 -15.17 -1.75 13.41
N GLY A 207 -15.15 -0.77 12.50
CA GLY A 207 -15.24 0.65 12.86
C GLY A 207 -14.02 1.19 13.60
N ILE A 208 -12.88 0.44 13.59
CA ILE A 208 -11.65 0.82 14.27
C ILE A 208 -10.98 1.94 13.47
N GLU A 209 -10.77 3.08 14.10
CA GLU A 209 -10.03 4.20 13.55
C GLU A 209 -8.56 4.13 13.98
N PHE A 210 -7.64 4.21 13.00
CA PHE A 210 -6.22 4.31 13.26
C PHE A 210 -5.83 5.78 13.39
N VAL A 211 -5.31 6.16 14.54
CA VAL A 211 -4.73 7.49 14.78
C VAL A 211 -3.20 7.39 14.79
N ASN A 212 -2.52 8.42 14.31
CA ASN A 212 -1.07 8.50 14.45
C ASN A 212 -0.71 8.65 15.92
N ALA A 213 0.37 8.02 16.35
CA ALA A 213 0.82 8.09 17.75
C ALA A 213 1.05 9.52 18.25
N ASP A 214 1.38 10.45 17.33
CA ASP A 214 1.61 11.87 17.62
C ASP A 214 0.29 12.68 17.77
N GLN A 215 -0.86 12.08 17.41
CA GLN A 215 -2.20 12.70 17.50
C GLN A 215 -3.12 11.92 18.45
N ALA A 216 -2.60 10.97 19.22
CA ALA A 216 -3.37 10.28 20.23
C ALA A 216 -3.80 11.28 21.29
N SER A 217 -4.94 11.96 21.06
CA SER A 217 -5.68 12.57 22.14
C SER A 217 -6.08 11.45 23.10
N VAL A 218 -5.91 11.67 24.36
CA VAL A 218 -6.39 10.76 25.41
C VAL A 218 -7.88 10.54 25.16
N LEU A 219 -8.22 9.40 24.56
CA LEU A 219 -9.62 8.99 24.42
C LEU A 219 -10.13 8.75 25.85
N SER A 220 -11.04 9.59 26.33
CA SER A 220 -11.87 9.25 27.48
C SER A 220 -12.57 7.94 27.16
N ASP A 221 -12.54 6.99 28.10
CA ASP A 221 -13.20 5.67 28.02
C ASP A 221 -12.41 4.54 27.31
N VAL A 222 -11.09 4.61 27.26
CA VAL A 222 -10.26 3.51 26.73
C VAL A 222 -10.17 2.38 27.73
N LYS A 223 -10.66 1.18 27.33
CA LYS A 223 -10.59 -0.03 28.18
C LYS A 223 -9.33 -0.84 27.91
N CYS A 224 -8.72 -1.31 28.97
CA CYS A 224 -7.59 -2.23 28.90
C CYS A 224 -8.05 -3.61 28.42
N PRO A 225 -7.42 -4.22 27.39
CA PRO A 225 -7.83 -5.54 26.89
C PRO A 225 -7.52 -6.70 27.86
N ILE A 226 -6.79 -6.44 28.97
CA ILE A 226 -6.45 -7.45 29.98
C ILE A 226 -7.46 -7.45 31.11
N CYS A 227 -7.68 -6.30 31.77
CA CYS A 227 -8.65 -6.19 32.88
C CYS A 227 -10.05 -5.78 32.46
N SER A 228 -10.23 -5.32 31.22
CA SER A 228 -11.48 -4.78 30.67
C SER A 228 -11.99 -3.52 31.36
N GLU A 229 -11.20 -2.93 32.25
CA GLU A 229 -11.51 -1.69 32.96
C GLU A 229 -11.01 -0.47 32.18
N GLU A 230 -11.58 0.69 32.45
CA GLU A 230 -11.10 1.96 31.93
C GLU A 230 -9.69 2.26 32.40
N ILE A 231 -8.83 2.73 31.48
CA ILE A 231 -7.45 3.09 31.81
C ILE A 231 -7.44 4.48 32.44
N MET A 232 -7.56 4.53 33.75
CA MET A 232 -7.60 5.78 34.51
C MET A 232 -6.21 6.33 34.87
N HIS A 233 -5.19 5.46 34.87
CA HIS A 233 -3.80 5.78 35.29
C HIS A 233 -2.81 5.16 34.32
N GLU A 234 -1.59 5.64 34.31
CA GLU A 234 -0.43 5.17 33.56
C GLU A 234 -0.74 4.22 32.38
N MET A 235 -1.03 4.83 31.25
CA MET A 235 -1.31 4.12 30.01
C MET A 235 -0.01 3.82 29.26
N VAL A 236 0.14 2.58 28.81
CA VAL A 236 1.19 2.17 27.89
C VAL A 236 0.57 1.73 26.57
N VAL A 237 1.29 1.97 25.48
CA VAL A 237 0.84 1.66 24.12
C VAL A 237 1.79 0.65 23.48
N CYS A 238 1.25 -0.44 22.98
CA CYS A 238 2.03 -1.45 22.27
C CYS A 238 2.82 -0.85 21.11
N SER A 239 4.11 -1.13 21.03
CA SER A 239 4.97 -0.59 19.96
C SER A 239 4.59 -1.07 18.57
N ARG A 240 3.94 -2.25 18.45
CA ARG A 240 3.57 -2.88 17.19
C ARG A 240 2.14 -2.54 16.75
N CYS A 241 1.13 -2.88 17.54
CA CYS A 241 -0.28 -2.74 17.16
C CYS A 241 -0.95 -1.48 17.72
N LYS A 242 -0.23 -0.71 18.54
CA LYS A 242 -0.70 0.54 19.16
C LYS A 242 -1.90 0.37 20.10
N THR A 243 -2.22 -0.84 20.51
CA THR A 243 -3.29 -1.07 21.49
C THR A 243 -2.88 -0.54 22.86
N PRO A 244 -3.71 0.29 23.51
CA PRO A 244 -3.45 0.79 24.86
C PRO A 244 -3.72 -0.28 25.92
N HIS A 245 -2.94 -0.24 27.01
CA HIS A 245 -3.04 -1.13 28.16
C HIS A 245 -2.75 -0.33 29.42
N CYS A 246 -3.28 -0.76 30.55
CA CYS A 246 -2.76 -0.31 31.84
C CYS A 246 -1.30 -0.77 31.97
N GLN A 247 -0.44 0.04 32.54
CA GLN A 247 0.97 -0.30 32.73
C GLN A 247 1.11 -1.55 33.60
N ASP A 248 0.37 -1.64 34.70
CA ASP A 248 0.38 -2.81 35.58
C ASP A 248 -0.06 -4.08 34.88
N CYS A 249 -1.12 -4.00 34.05
CA CYS A 249 -1.59 -5.12 33.26
C CYS A 249 -0.56 -5.55 32.21
N TRP A 250 0.15 -4.61 31.61
CA TRP A 250 1.21 -4.92 30.67
C TRP A 250 2.39 -5.62 31.37
N ILE A 251 2.82 -5.12 32.52
CA ILE A 251 3.89 -5.72 33.32
C ILE A 251 3.52 -7.14 33.75
N TYR A 252 2.27 -7.33 34.20
CA TYR A 252 1.77 -8.64 34.62
C TYR A 252 1.72 -9.64 33.46
N ASN A 253 1.26 -9.22 32.29
CA ASN A 253 1.11 -10.10 31.10
C ASN A 253 2.41 -10.29 30.33
N GLY A 254 3.38 -9.38 30.48
CA GLY A 254 4.70 -9.41 29.82
C GLY A 254 4.70 -9.13 28.32
N GLN A 255 3.53 -9.00 27.68
CA GLN A 255 3.37 -8.78 26.25
C GLN A 255 2.00 -8.19 25.91
N CYS A 256 1.83 -7.74 24.66
CA CYS A 256 0.55 -7.25 24.15
C CYS A 256 -0.51 -8.36 24.19
N ALA A 257 -1.68 -8.04 24.74
CA ALA A 257 -2.82 -8.96 24.84
C ALA A 257 -3.65 -9.04 23.54
N THR A 258 -3.33 -8.22 22.53
CA THR A 258 -4.02 -8.26 21.25
C THR A 258 -3.70 -9.57 20.51
N PHE A 259 -4.74 -10.24 20.03
CA PHE A 259 -4.60 -11.50 19.30
C PHE A 259 -3.54 -11.42 18.19
N ALA A 260 -2.64 -12.39 18.15
CA ALA A 260 -1.53 -12.50 17.19
C ALA A 260 -0.49 -11.34 17.20
N CYS A 261 -0.51 -10.43 18.18
CA CYS A 261 0.47 -9.36 18.27
C CYS A 261 1.79 -9.82 18.91
N SER A 262 1.74 -10.39 20.12
CA SER A 262 2.88 -10.92 20.92
C SER A 262 4.08 -9.97 21.04
N GLU A 263 3.88 -8.65 20.90
CA GLU A 263 4.94 -7.64 21.06
C GLU A 263 5.21 -7.40 22.55
N THR A 264 6.47 -7.38 22.94
CA THR A 264 6.90 -7.16 24.33
C THR A 264 7.31 -5.73 24.63
N ARG A 265 7.48 -4.89 23.61
CA ARG A 265 7.87 -3.49 23.76
C ARG A 265 6.65 -2.58 23.79
N TYR A 266 6.71 -1.58 24.63
CA TYR A 266 5.70 -0.52 24.73
C TYR A 266 6.33 0.87 24.78
N SER A 267 5.52 1.89 24.53
CA SER A 267 5.83 3.30 24.80
C SER A 267 4.85 3.83 25.82
N SER A 268 5.33 4.63 26.78
CA SER A 268 4.46 5.34 27.70
C SER A 268 3.74 6.46 26.94
N ALA A 269 2.43 6.58 27.14
CA ALA A 269 1.69 7.75 26.71
C ALA A 269 1.95 8.85 27.75
N THR A 270 2.99 9.65 27.51
CA THR A 270 3.22 10.86 28.33
C THR A 270 2.12 11.86 28.02
N THR A 271 1.30 12.16 29.01
CA THR A 271 0.58 13.43 29.07
C THR A 271 1.63 14.53 28.99
N ASN A 272 1.52 15.45 28.04
CA ASN A 272 2.33 16.67 27.99
C ASN A 272 1.99 17.56 29.20
N ASP A 273 2.45 17.21 30.35
CA ASP A 273 2.64 18.14 31.45
C ASP A 273 4.10 18.64 31.39
N THR A 274 4.21 19.86 30.84
CA THR A 274 5.39 20.70 30.99
C THR A 274 5.63 20.94 32.46
N ASN A 275 6.50 20.17 33.06
CA ASN A 275 7.35 20.44 34.22
C ASN A 275 7.62 19.14 34.99
N ASP A 276 8.71 18.48 34.73
CA ASP A 276 9.48 17.93 35.82
C ASP A 276 10.94 17.67 35.41
N THR A 277 11.78 18.52 35.97
CA THR A 277 13.21 18.33 36.12
C THR A 277 13.42 17.39 37.29
N ASP A 278 13.65 16.10 37.09
CA ASP A 278 14.23 15.22 38.10
C ASP A 278 15.55 14.62 37.60
N PRO A 279 16.72 15.02 38.21
CA PRO A 279 18.03 14.56 37.78
C PRO A 279 18.51 13.37 38.63
N ARG A 280 17.82 12.22 38.59
CA ARG A 280 18.26 11.04 39.33
C ARG A 280 18.20 9.77 38.52
N TRP A 281 18.99 9.66 37.46
CA TRP A 281 19.55 8.37 37.03
C TRP A 281 20.86 8.64 36.29
N ARG A 282 21.97 8.60 37.05
CA ARG A 282 23.30 8.35 36.51
C ARG A 282 23.59 6.86 36.58
#